data_ffe891bca9efc8f5b296cc355f928cb1
#
_entry.id   ffe891bca9efc8f5b296cc355f928cb1
#
_cell.length_a   1.000
_cell.length_b   1.000
_cell.length_c   1.000
_cell.angle_alpha   90.00
_cell.angle_beta   90.00
_cell.angle_gamma   90.00
#
_symmetry.space_group_name_H-M   'P 1'
#
loop_
_entity.id
_entity.type
_entity.pdbx_description
1 polymer ?
#
loop_
_entity_poly.entity_id
_entity_poly.type
_entity_poly.pdbx_seq_one_letter_code
_entity_poly.pdbx_strand_id
1 'polypeptide(L)'
;MTTPETTPTAVLFECTYQGRRHIGLGLPRGNEPLRLVPLGDRNLADLLLAGDDPADAEAVTVPAGEVTFRPPLLPDHPGGAMVGGFMQTHNVKVDADTPAQPNWFLKGLGDVLRLPGQDLRAPVGSVALTEEAEVVLVHVTDAAGVPRYVGYTFGNDLTDIGRFRRHRGHLSYAKLCDAAVAPWLFRGEPPRQVTGHVTIERDGEPGWRGEFTTGTKALHYGLDAIMSELFSYDALSVPGRVHYVYLGADRSSFHDGFRIADRDRVTLDFTSHGVTLSNTVRCEGP
;
A
#
# COMPACT_ATOMS: atom_id res chain seq x y z
N MET A 1 26.03 -17.51 -2.30
CA MET A 1 24.81 -18.24 -2.62
C MET A 1 23.66 -17.27 -2.43
N THR A 2 23.12 -16.72 -3.51
CA THR A 2 21.91 -15.88 -3.47
C THR A 2 20.74 -16.80 -3.17
N THR A 3 20.11 -16.64 -2.01
CA THR A 3 18.84 -17.28 -1.69
C THR A 3 17.85 -16.85 -2.77
N PRO A 4 17.07 -17.77 -3.38
CA PRO A 4 16.11 -17.38 -4.40
C PRO A 4 15.12 -16.38 -3.80
N GLU A 5 14.88 -15.30 -4.55
CA GLU A 5 13.80 -14.36 -4.27
C GLU A 5 12.49 -15.16 -4.22
N THR A 6 11.71 -14.99 -3.16
CA THR A 6 10.42 -15.66 -3.03
C THR A 6 9.49 -15.12 -4.12
N THR A 7 9.33 -15.88 -5.19
CA THR A 7 8.34 -15.57 -6.23
C THR A 7 6.95 -15.63 -5.60
N PRO A 8 6.08 -14.63 -5.79
CA PRO A 8 4.71 -14.70 -5.29
C PRO A 8 4.00 -15.93 -5.88
N THR A 9 3.25 -16.64 -5.04
CA THR A 9 2.56 -17.87 -5.43
C THR A 9 1.45 -17.59 -6.44
N ALA A 10 0.80 -16.42 -6.34
CA ALA A 10 -0.21 -15.91 -7.26
C ALA A 10 -0.36 -14.39 -7.09
N VAL A 11 -0.90 -13.74 -8.12
CA VAL A 11 -1.32 -12.32 -8.04
C VAL A 11 -2.81 -12.29 -8.32
N LEU A 12 -3.57 -11.63 -7.46
CA LEU A 12 -5.00 -11.42 -7.56
C LEU A 12 -5.32 -9.93 -7.61
N PHE A 13 -6.48 -9.59 -8.17
CA PHE A 13 -7.03 -8.24 -8.08
C PHE A 13 -8.55 -8.28 -8.04
N GLU A 14 -9.17 -7.28 -7.44
CA GLU A 14 -10.61 -7.09 -7.48
C GLU A 14 -10.98 -6.02 -8.49
N CYS A 15 -12.04 -6.28 -9.23
CA CYS A 15 -12.57 -5.33 -10.20
C CYS A 15 -14.09 -5.45 -10.34
N THR A 16 -14.66 -4.43 -10.97
CA THR A 16 -16.04 -4.45 -11.46
C THR A 16 -16.02 -4.57 -12.98
N TYR A 17 -16.73 -5.56 -13.50
CA TYR A 17 -16.98 -5.77 -14.92
C TYR A 17 -18.48 -5.94 -15.14
N GLN A 18 -19.06 -5.19 -16.06
CA GLN A 18 -20.53 -5.17 -16.34
C GLN A 18 -21.38 -5.02 -15.06
N GLY A 19 -20.96 -4.13 -14.15
CA GLY A 19 -21.65 -3.86 -12.89
C GLY A 19 -21.55 -4.96 -11.83
N ARG A 20 -20.80 -6.04 -12.05
CA ARG A 20 -20.62 -7.16 -11.12
C ARG A 20 -19.18 -7.25 -10.61
N ARG A 21 -19.00 -7.74 -9.39
CA ARG A 21 -17.69 -7.96 -8.80
C ARG A 21 -17.02 -9.23 -9.34
N HIS A 22 -15.73 -9.12 -9.64
CA HIS A 22 -14.89 -10.19 -10.13
C HIS A 22 -13.54 -10.20 -9.44
N ILE A 23 -12.91 -11.34 -9.39
CA ILE A 23 -11.49 -11.51 -9.07
C ILE A 23 -10.75 -11.70 -10.39
N GLY A 24 -9.72 -10.92 -10.61
CA GLY A 24 -8.80 -11.13 -11.71
C GLY A 24 -7.58 -11.94 -11.28
N LEU A 25 -7.03 -12.70 -12.22
CA LEU A 25 -5.92 -13.61 -12.03
C LEU A 25 -4.69 -13.15 -12.80
N GLY A 26 -3.56 -13.02 -12.11
CA GLY A 26 -2.28 -12.58 -12.66
C GLY A 26 -2.07 -11.07 -12.59
N LEU A 27 -0.83 -10.66 -12.86
CA LEU A 27 -0.48 -9.24 -12.99
C LEU A 27 -0.75 -8.78 -14.42
N PRO A 28 -1.69 -7.85 -14.66
CA PRO A 28 -1.96 -7.34 -16.00
C PRO A 28 -0.73 -6.68 -16.64
N ARG A 29 -0.54 -6.92 -17.94
CA ARG A 29 0.55 -6.33 -18.72
C ARG A 29 -0.01 -5.49 -19.85
N GLY A 30 0.12 -4.19 -19.74
CA GLY A 30 -0.38 -3.27 -20.76
C GLY A 30 -1.88 -3.47 -21.02
N ASN A 31 -2.25 -3.68 -22.29
CA ASN A 31 -3.64 -3.89 -22.72
C ASN A 31 -4.01 -5.37 -22.94
N GLU A 32 -3.22 -6.32 -22.38
CA GLU A 32 -3.56 -7.73 -22.49
C GLU A 32 -4.94 -8.02 -21.89
N PRO A 33 -5.70 -8.93 -22.48
CA PRO A 33 -6.98 -9.35 -21.91
C PRO A 33 -6.83 -9.93 -20.51
N LEU A 34 -7.79 -9.64 -19.64
CA LEU A 34 -7.79 -10.07 -18.26
C LEU A 34 -8.58 -11.35 -18.07
N ARG A 35 -8.10 -12.24 -17.22
CA ARG A 35 -8.85 -13.41 -16.77
C ARG A 35 -9.61 -13.08 -15.51
N LEU A 36 -10.93 -13.17 -15.53
CA LEU A 36 -11.82 -12.80 -14.43
C LEU A 36 -12.66 -13.99 -13.98
N VAL A 37 -12.79 -14.16 -12.67
CA VAL A 37 -13.68 -15.12 -12.01
C VAL A 37 -14.81 -14.34 -11.35
N PRO A 38 -16.09 -14.61 -11.64
CA PRO A 38 -17.22 -13.96 -10.98
C PRO A 38 -17.22 -14.27 -9.48
N LEU A 39 -17.35 -13.25 -8.63
CA LEU A 39 -17.46 -13.42 -7.17
C LEU A 39 -18.86 -13.90 -6.72
N GLY A 40 -19.90 -13.54 -7.47
CA GLY A 40 -21.29 -13.76 -7.04
C GLY A 40 -21.57 -13.00 -5.73
N ASP A 41 -22.18 -13.70 -4.77
CA ASP A 41 -22.49 -13.17 -3.43
C ASP A 41 -21.32 -13.32 -2.42
N ARG A 42 -20.19 -13.90 -2.87
CA ARG A 42 -18.98 -14.09 -2.05
C ARG A 42 -18.14 -12.82 -2.05
N ASN A 43 -17.23 -12.72 -1.09
CA ASN A 43 -16.16 -11.72 -1.12
C ASN A 43 -14.78 -12.40 -1.11
N LEU A 44 -13.76 -11.69 -1.59
CA LEU A 44 -12.42 -12.24 -1.69
C LEU A 44 -11.82 -12.55 -0.30
N ALA A 45 -12.13 -11.75 0.72
CA ALA A 45 -11.60 -11.96 2.06
C ALA A 45 -12.04 -13.31 2.63
N ASP A 46 -13.33 -13.65 2.50
CA ASP A 46 -13.86 -14.93 2.99
C ASP A 46 -13.23 -16.12 2.25
N LEU A 47 -13.05 -16.02 0.93
CA LEU A 47 -12.38 -17.06 0.16
C LEU A 47 -10.94 -17.29 0.64
N LEU A 48 -10.20 -16.20 0.86
CA LEU A 48 -8.81 -16.31 1.31
C LEU A 48 -8.69 -16.84 2.73
N LEU A 49 -9.61 -16.48 3.62
CA LEU A 49 -9.66 -17.02 5.00
C LEU A 49 -10.03 -18.51 5.02
N ALA A 50 -10.89 -18.96 4.09
CA ALA A 50 -11.23 -20.36 3.93
C ALA A 50 -10.08 -21.19 3.31
N GLY A 51 -9.09 -20.55 2.72
CA GLY A 51 -8.01 -21.21 1.99
C GLY A 51 -8.37 -21.61 0.57
N ASP A 52 -9.49 -21.11 0.05
CA ASP A 52 -9.92 -21.35 -1.32
C ASP A 52 -9.00 -20.64 -2.32
N ASP A 53 -8.65 -21.32 -3.42
CA ASP A 53 -7.90 -20.69 -4.52
C ASP A 53 -8.87 -20.25 -5.62
N PRO A 54 -9.03 -18.93 -5.86
CA PRO A 54 -9.90 -18.47 -6.96
C PRO A 54 -9.45 -18.94 -8.34
N ALA A 55 -8.20 -19.36 -8.51
CA ALA A 55 -7.68 -19.84 -9.79
C ALA A 55 -8.31 -21.15 -10.26
N ASP A 56 -8.92 -21.93 -9.35
CA ASP A 56 -9.60 -23.20 -9.66
C ASP A 56 -10.99 -22.99 -10.26
N ALA A 57 -11.52 -21.75 -10.23
CA ALA A 57 -12.85 -21.46 -10.78
C ALA A 57 -12.81 -21.15 -12.28
N GLU A 58 -13.95 -21.34 -12.95
CA GLU A 58 -14.08 -21.01 -14.37
C GLU A 58 -13.94 -19.49 -14.58
N ALA A 59 -12.94 -19.11 -15.38
CA ALA A 59 -12.62 -17.72 -15.67
C ALA A 59 -13.07 -17.31 -17.06
N VAL A 60 -13.55 -16.08 -17.20
CA VAL A 60 -13.84 -15.44 -18.48
C VAL A 60 -12.68 -14.50 -18.86
N THR A 61 -12.44 -14.34 -20.15
CA THR A 61 -11.42 -13.42 -20.66
C THR A 61 -12.10 -12.17 -21.20
N VAL A 62 -11.66 -10.99 -20.69
CA VAL A 62 -12.27 -9.68 -21.02
C VAL A 62 -11.21 -8.66 -21.39
N PRO A 63 -11.54 -7.63 -22.21
CA PRO A 63 -10.62 -6.51 -22.49
C PRO A 63 -10.29 -5.72 -21.21
N ALA A 64 -9.03 -5.36 -21.02
CA ALA A 64 -8.57 -4.63 -19.83
C ALA A 64 -9.28 -3.27 -19.64
N GLY A 65 -9.62 -2.58 -20.74
CA GLY A 65 -10.30 -1.29 -20.69
C GLY A 65 -11.76 -1.32 -20.24
N GLU A 66 -12.36 -2.51 -20.08
CA GLU A 66 -13.76 -2.66 -19.68
C GLU A 66 -13.94 -2.90 -18.17
N VAL A 67 -12.85 -2.95 -17.41
CA VAL A 67 -12.89 -3.19 -15.97
C VAL A 67 -12.58 -1.93 -15.17
N THR A 68 -13.19 -1.82 -14.00
CA THR A 68 -12.85 -0.82 -13.00
C THR A 68 -12.19 -1.52 -11.83
N PHE A 69 -10.91 -1.25 -11.58
CA PHE A 69 -10.16 -1.82 -10.48
C PHE A 69 -10.61 -1.28 -9.13
N ARG A 70 -10.36 -2.03 -8.07
CA ARG A 70 -10.59 -1.69 -6.67
C ARG A 70 -9.30 -1.91 -5.86
N PRO A 71 -9.09 -1.19 -4.74
CA PRO A 71 -8.07 -1.60 -3.78
C PRO A 71 -8.33 -3.05 -3.34
N PRO A 72 -7.30 -3.90 -3.22
CA PRO A 72 -7.48 -5.32 -2.91
C PRO A 72 -8.12 -5.50 -1.53
N LEU A 73 -9.22 -6.26 -1.46
CA LEU A 73 -9.98 -6.57 -0.24
C LEU A 73 -10.66 -5.34 0.42
N LEU A 74 -10.82 -4.23 -0.29
CA LEU A 74 -11.50 -3.07 0.28
C LEU A 74 -12.97 -3.40 0.55
N PRO A 75 -13.43 -3.36 1.82
CA PRO A 75 -14.84 -3.56 2.17
C PRO A 75 -15.75 -2.52 1.50
N ASP A 76 -17.03 -2.86 1.32
CA ASP A 76 -17.99 -1.91 0.74
C ASP A 76 -18.21 -0.69 1.63
N HIS A 77 -18.13 -0.87 2.96
CA HIS A 77 -18.11 0.24 3.90
C HIS A 77 -16.67 0.59 4.29
N PRO A 78 -16.19 1.83 4.05
CA PRO A 78 -14.80 2.22 4.33
C PRO A 78 -14.36 1.98 5.78
N GLY A 79 -15.27 2.10 6.74
CA GLY A 79 -15.02 1.81 8.15
C GLY A 79 -14.62 0.36 8.45
N GLY A 80 -14.83 -0.55 7.51
CA GLY A 80 -14.36 -1.94 7.60
C GLY A 80 -12.87 -2.11 7.31
N ALA A 81 -12.18 -1.06 6.86
CA ALA A 81 -10.75 -1.09 6.62
C ALA A 81 -10.00 -0.06 7.46
N MET A 82 -8.84 -0.44 7.98
CA MET A 82 -7.88 0.46 8.63
C MET A 82 -6.63 0.57 7.77
N VAL A 83 -6.19 1.81 7.54
CA VAL A 83 -4.95 2.13 6.83
C VAL A 83 -3.99 2.76 7.81
N GLY A 84 -2.88 2.10 8.06
CA GLY A 84 -1.86 2.55 9.00
C GLY A 84 -0.50 1.96 8.64
N GLY A 85 0.49 2.19 9.47
CA GLY A 85 1.83 1.71 9.19
C GLY A 85 2.84 2.09 10.25
N PHE A 86 4.10 1.94 9.93
CA PHE A 86 5.21 2.20 10.83
C PHE A 86 6.19 3.21 10.23
N MET A 87 6.68 4.13 11.06
CA MET A 87 7.73 5.08 10.70
C MET A 87 9.11 4.61 11.13
N GLN A 88 10.14 5.05 10.39
CA GLN A 88 11.55 4.86 10.73
C GLN A 88 11.95 3.39 10.92
N THR A 89 11.37 2.50 10.15
CA THR A 89 11.55 1.05 10.28
C THR A 89 12.81 0.52 9.62
N HIS A 90 13.39 1.26 8.66
CA HIS A 90 14.50 0.78 7.84
C HIS A 90 15.85 0.98 8.52
N ASN A 91 16.77 0.03 8.32
CA ASN A 91 18.14 0.06 8.86
C ASN A 91 18.90 1.36 8.58
N VAL A 92 18.66 1.98 7.42
CA VAL A 92 19.30 3.26 7.03
C VAL A 92 18.82 4.46 7.86
N LYS A 93 17.77 4.30 8.66
CA LYS A 93 17.19 5.34 9.53
C LYS A 93 17.48 5.13 11.00
N VAL A 94 18.24 4.09 11.35
CA VAL A 94 18.57 3.74 12.75
C VAL A 94 19.68 4.63 13.26
N ASP A 95 19.51 5.15 14.46
CA ASP A 95 20.47 5.94 15.22
C ASP A 95 20.45 5.54 16.72
N ALA A 96 21.23 6.23 17.53
CA ALA A 96 21.33 5.94 18.96
C ALA A 96 20.01 6.18 19.73
N ASP A 97 19.11 6.98 19.19
CA ASP A 97 17.81 7.31 19.78
C ASP A 97 16.67 6.42 19.23
N THR A 98 16.99 5.45 18.39
CA THR A 98 16.00 4.56 17.79
C THR A 98 15.32 3.72 18.88
N PRO A 99 13.99 3.80 19.04
CA PRO A 99 13.28 3.06 20.07
C PRO A 99 13.32 1.55 19.79
N ALA A 100 13.14 0.74 20.82
CA ALA A 100 13.07 -0.72 20.69
C ALA A 100 11.88 -1.18 19.84
N GLN A 101 10.86 -0.32 19.67
CA GLN A 101 9.63 -0.56 18.92
C GLN A 101 9.38 0.62 17.98
N PRO A 102 9.04 0.37 16.69
CA PRO A 102 8.77 1.46 15.76
C PRO A 102 7.49 2.21 16.11
N ASN A 103 7.45 3.50 15.75
CA ASN A 103 6.24 4.30 15.87
C ASN A 103 5.18 3.80 14.88
N TRP A 104 4.07 3.32 15.42
CA TRP A 104 2.88 3.03 14.63
C TRP A 104 2.02 4.28 14.44
N PHE A 105 1.33 4.38 13.32
CA PHE A 105 0.35 5.42 13.04
C PHE A 105 -0.90 4.86 12.37
N LEU A 106 -2.02 5.54 12.62
CA LEU A 106 -3.24 5.39 11.83
C LEU A 106 -3.29 6.53 10.80
N LYS A 107 -3.44 6.18 9.53
CA LYS A 107 -3.60 7.14 8.44
C LYS A 107 -5.07 7.50 8.21
N GLY A 108 -5.94 6.50 8.34
CA GLY A 108 -7.37 6.65 8.18
C GLY A 108 -8.08 5.32 8.00
N LEU A 109 -9.29 5.39 7.52
CA LEU A 109 -10.10 4.24 7.12
C LEU A 109 -9.95 3.99 5.61
N GLY A 110 -10.67 3.03 5.06
CA GLY A 110 -10.53 2.63 3.66
C GLY A 110 -10.75 3.75 2.62
N ASP A 111 -11.43 4.83 3.00
CA ASP A 111 -11.70 5.99 2.15
C ASP A 111 -10.48 6.88 1.87
N VAL A 112 -9.36 6.69 2.58
CA VAL A 112 -8.09 7.38 2.27
C VAL A 112 -7.28 6.70 1.16
N LEU A 113 -7.66 5.48 0.75
CA LEU A 113 -6.94 4.75 -0.29
C LEU A 113 -7.28 5.28 -1.69
N ARG A 114 -6.23 5.47 -2.49
CA ARG A 114 -6.32 5.90 -3.90
C ARG A 114 -5.63 4.90 -4.80
N LEU A 115 -6.28 4.61 -5.93
CA LEU A 115 -5.68 3.81 -6.99
C LEU A 115 -4.79 4.67 -7.91
N PRO A 116 -3.91 4.05 -8.71
CA PRO A 116 -3.19 4.77 -9.77
C PRO A 116 -4.14 5.60 -10.64
N GLY A 117 -3.74 6.80 -10.99
CA GLY A 117 -4.53 7.75 -11.77
C GLY A 117 -5.50 8.63 -10.96
N GLN A 118 -5.76 8.30 -9.69
CA GLN A 118 -6.55 9.15 -8.79
C GLN A 118 -5.69 10.20 -8.10
N ASP A 119 -6.31 11.31 -7.69
CA ASP A 119 -5.63 12.36 -6.92
C ASP A 119 -5.31 11.89 -5.50
N LEU A 120 -4.10 12.23 -5.02
CA LEU A 120 -3.71 12.12 -3.61
C LEU A 120 -3.89 13.46 -2.92
N ARG A 121 -4.77 13.52 -1.96
CA ARG A 121 -5.10 14.76 -1.22
C ARG A 121 -4.26 14.90 0.03
N ALA A 122 -3.73 16.08 0.24
CA ALA A 122 -3.11 16.50 1.49
C ALA A 122 -4.02 17.49 2.23
N PRO A 123 -4.05 17.48 3.57
CA PRO A 123 -4.83 18.44 4.34
C PRO A 123 -4.41 19.88 4.08
N VAL A 124 -5.37 20.80 4.22
CA VAL A 124 -5.11 22.25 4.20
C VAL A 124 -4.05 22.61 5.22
N GLY A 125 -3.09 23.44 4.82
CA GLY A 125 -2.01 23.90 5.70
C GLY A 125 -0.91 22.85 5.96
N SER A 126 -0.80 21.85 5.09
CA SER A 126 0.37 20.95 5.06
C SER A 126 1.66 21.75 4.93
N VAL A 127 2.69 21.35 5.69
CA VAL A 127 3.95 22.10 5.83
C VAL A 127 4.95 21.76 4.73
N ALA A 128 5.17 20.47 4.52
CA ALA A 128 6.01 19.94 3.46
C ALA A 128 5.66 18.47 3.21
N LEU A 129 5.22 18.16 2.01
CA LEU A 129 4.82 16.83 1.63
C LEU A 129 6.00 16.01 1.13
N THR A 130 5.91 14.71 1.31
CA THR A 130 6.82 13.72 0.75
C THR A 130 6.08 12.44 0.39
N GLU A 131 6.58 11.76 -0.61
CA GLU A 131 6.19 10.40 -0.97
C GLU A 131 6.99 9.39 -0.16
N GLU A 132 6.40 8.22 0.07
CA GLU A 132 7.08 7.08 0.71
C GLU A 132 6.68 5.79 -0.04
N ALA A 133 7.64 5.21 -0.78
CA ALA A 133 7.44 3.97 -1.55
C ALA A 133 7.55 2.76 -0.60
N GLU A 134 6.45 2.02 -0.43
CA GLU A 134 6.35 1.01 0.62
C GLU A 134 5.77 -0.32 0.16
N VAL A 135 6.20 -1.40 0.81
CA VAL A 135 5.46 -2.66 0.87
C VAL A 135 4.29 -2.47 1.84
N VAL A 136 3.11 -2.91 1.44
CA VAL A 136 1.88 -2.83 2.24
C VAL A 136 1.38 -4.23 2.53
N LEU A 137 1.44 -4.66 3.79
CA LEU A 137 0.87 -5.93 4.20
C LEU A 137 -0.64 -5.82 4.30
N VAL A 138 -1.34 -6.87 3.85
CA VAL A 138 -2.79 -6.95 3.97
C VAL A 138 -3.16 -8.08 4.92
N HIS A 139 -3.92 -7.73 5.95
CA HIS A 139 -4.48 -8.69 6.91
C HIS A 139 -5.99 -8.58 6.93
N VAL A 140 -6.65 -9.70 7.20
CA VAL A 140 -8.10 -9.76 7.45
C VAL A 140 -8.31 -10.39 8.83
N THR A 141 -9.08 -9.72 9.67
CA THR A 141 -9.43 -10.28 10.99
C THR A 141 -10.54 -11.32 10.79
N ASP A 142 -10.27 -12.56 11.17
CA ASP A 142 -11.21 -13.66 11.04
C ASP A 142 -12.39 -13.55 12.05
N ALA A 143 -13.35 -14.48 11.97
CA ALA A 143 -14.53 -14.50 12.85
C ALA A 143 -14.18 -14.67 14.34
N ALA A 144 -12.99 -15.20 14.65
CA ALA A 144 -12.50 -15.34 16.02
C ALA A 144 -11.75 -14.11 16.53
N GLY A 145 -11.66 -13.04 15.72
CA GLY A 145 -10.92 -11.83 16.06
C GLY A 145 -9.41 -11.95 15.84
N VAL A 146 -8.95 -12.94 15.08
CA VAL A 146 -7.52 -13.13 14.81
C VAL A 146 -7.15 -12.52 13.46
N PRO A 147 -6.26 -11.51 13.40
CA PRO A 147 -5.78 -10.95 12.15
C PRO A 147 -4.94 -11.99 11.38
N ARG A 148 -5.39 -12.33 10.17
CA ARG A 148 -4.73 -13.28 9.27
C ARG A 148 -4.05 -12.52 8.14
N TYR A 149 -2.77 -12.74 7.97
CA TYR A 149 -2.03 -12.26 6.81
C TYR A 149 -2.54 -12.96 5.56
N VAL A 150 -2.93 -12.21 4.53
CA VAL A 150 -3.50 -12.75 3.29
C VAL A 150 -2.69 -12.41 2.04
N GLY A 151 -1.69 -11.54 2.17
CA GLY A 151 -0.80 -11.15 1.09
C GLY A 151 -0.29 -9.72 1.26
N TYR A 152 0.38 -9.22 0.24
CA TYR A 152 0.94 -7.87 0.23
C TYR A 152 0.63 -7.15 -1.08
N THR A 153 0.78 -5.85 -1.05
CA THR A 153 0.74 -4.97 -2.20
C THR A 153 1.78 -3.87 -2.06
N PHE A 154 1.76 -2.87 -2.93
CA PHE A 154 2.66 -1.73 -2.91
C PHE A 154 1.86 -0.44 -2.78
N GLY A 155 2.45 0.56 -2.14
CA GLY A 155 1.77 1.81 -1.89
C GLY A 155 2.68 3.02 -1.83
N ASN A 156 2.04 4.19 -1.79
CA ASN A 156 2.64 5.48 -1.49
C ASN A 156 1.99 6.03 -0.23
N ASP A 157 2.74 6.11 0.87
CA ASP A 157 2.31 6.79 2.08
C ASP A 157 2.63 8.28 1.97
N LEU A 158 1.75 9.07 1.31
CA LEU A 158 1.92 10.51 1.25
C LEU A 158 1.89 11.09 2.67
N THR A 159 2.93 11.85 3.03
CA THR A 159 3.16 12.30 4.41
C THR A 159 3.46 13.79 4.45
N ASP A 160 2.86 14.54 5.40
CA ASP A 160 3.31 15.88 5.77
C ASP A 160 4.53 15.79 6.71
N ILE A 161 5.67 15.42 6.12
CA ILE A 161 6.93 15.25 6.86
C ILE A 161 7.37 16.56 7.54
N GLY A 162 7.02 17.70 6.98
CA GLY A 162 7.33 19.00 7.55
C GLY A 162 6.66 19.21 8.92
N ARG A 163 5.43 18.74 9.08
CA ARG A 163 4.72 18.79 10.36
C ARG A 163 5.38 17.89 11.41
N PHE A 164 5.74 16.66 11.04
CA PHE A 164 6.48 15.75 11.93
C PHE A 164 7.85 16.32 12.34
N ARG A 165 8.58 16.94 11.39
CA ARG A 165 9.89 17.57 11.66
C ARG A 165 9.80 18.74 12.61
N ARG A 166 8.71 19.52 12.58
CA ARG A 166 8.49 20.59 13.54
C ARG A 166 8.29 20.08 14.96
N HIS A 167 7.57 18.97 15.11
CA HIS A 167 7.33 18.36 16.42
C HIS A 167 6.98 16.87 16.25
N ARG A 168 7.80 15.96 16.78
CA ARG A 168 7.63 14.50 16.63
C ARG A 168 6.27 14.00 17.17
N GLY A 169 5.70 14.63 18.20
CA GLY A 169 4.35 14.35 18.70
C GLY A 169 3.21 14.64 17.71
N HIS A 170 3.50 15.29 16.58
CA HIS A 170 2.53 15.52 15.50
C HIS A 170 2.50 14.41 14.46
N LEU A 171 3.01 13.21 14.77
CA LEU A 171 3.02 12.07 13.86
C LEU A 171 1.63 11.78 13.27
N SER A 172 0.60 11.68 14.12
CA SER A 172 -0.77 11.41 13.67
C SER A 172 -1.27 12.45 12.67
N TYR A 173 -1.02 13.74 12.94
CA TYR A 173 -1.40 14.80 11.99
C TYR A 173 -0.62 14.74 10.68
N ALA A 174 0.67 14.38 10.73
CA ALA A 174 1.52 14.27 9.55
C ALA A 174 1.06 13.17 8.59
N LYS A 175 0.40 12.14 9.13
CA LYS A 175 -0.05 10.97 8.39
C LYS A 175 -1.50 11.05 7.86
N LEU A 176 -2.24 12.12 8.14
CA LEU A 176 -3.62 12.31 7.65
C LEU A 176 -3.69 12.81 6.19
N CYS A 177 -2.77 12.39 5.34
CA CYS A 177 -2.86 12.53 3.89
C CYS A 177 -3.47 11.26 3.27
N ASP A 178 -3.98 11.32 2.04
CA ASP A 178 -4.35 10.11 1.30
C ASP A 178 -3.14 9.17 1.13
N ALA A 179 -3.41 7.90 0.87
CA ALA A 179 -2.40 6.91 0.52
C ALA A 179 -2.73 6.27 -0.83
N ALA A 180 -1.72 6.09 -1.70
CA ALA A 180 -1.93 5.25 -2.88
C ALA A 180 -1.69 3.78 -2.55
N VAL A 181 -2.44 2.90 -3.22
CA VAL A 181 -2.28 1.45 -3.18
C VAL A 181 -2.42 0.87 -4.57
N ALA A 182 -1.56 -0.11 -4.91
CA ALA A 182 -1.75 -0.88 -6.14
C ALA A 182 -2.98 -1.78 -6.01
N PRO A 183 -3.72 -2.03 -7.10
CA PRO A 183 -4.88 -2.92 -7.06
C PRO A 183 -4.51 -4.41 -6.97
N TRP A 184 -3.22 -4.73 -6.97
CA TRP A 184 -2.69 -6.09 -7.03
C TRP A 184 -2.43 -6.64 -5.64
N LEU A 185 -2.99 -7.80 -5.30
CA LEU A 185 -2.67 -8.58 -4.11
C LEU A 185 -1.71 -9.71 -4.50
N PHE A 186 -0.49 -9.62 -4.03
CA PHE A 186 0.51 -10.66 -4.17
C PHE A 186 0.36 -11.68 -3.04
N ARG A 187 0.16 -12.94 -3.40
CA ARG A 187 0.05 -14.05 -2.46
C ARG A 187 1.43 -14.62 -2.15
N GLY A 188 1.63 -15.06 -0.92
CA GLY A 188 2.90 -15.62 -0.45
C GLY A 188 3.57 -14.73 0.58
N GLU A 189 4.81 -15.04 0.93
CA GLU A 189 5.59 -14.28 1.91
C GLU A 189 5.86 -12.85 1.45
N PRO A 190 5.92 -11.88 2.37
CA PRO A 190 6.32 -10.52 2.02
C PRO A 190 7.70 -10.49 1.35
N PRO A 191 7.91 -9.64 0.33
CA PRO A 191 9.14 -9.63 -0.44
C PRO A 191 10.33 -9.22 0.44
N ARG A 192 11.44 -9.96 0.30
CA ARG A 192 12.67 -9.67 1.05
C ARG A 192 13.37 -8.42 0.55
N GLN A 193 13.37 -8.21 -0.76
CA GLN A 193 14.00 -7.06 -1.40
C GLN A 193 13.10 -6.53 -2.51
N VAL A 194 12.86 -5.24 -2.48
CA VAL A 194 12.11 -4.49 -3.48
C VAL A 194 12.96 -3.31 -3.91
N THR A 195 13.15 -3.15 -5.21
CA THR A 195 13.88 -2.02 -5.77
C THR A 195 13.01 -1.29 -6.79
N GLY A 196 13.24 0.00 -6.89
CA GLY A 196 12.51 0.83 -7.82
C GLY A 196 13.02 2.26 -7.85
N HIS A 197 12.29 3.11 -8.52
CA HIS A 197 12.56 4.53 -8.54
C HIS A 197 11.29 5.36 -8.41
N VAL A 198 11.46 6.57 -7.93
CA VAL A 198 10.44 7.60 -7.90
C VAL A 198 10.77 8.66 -8.92
N THR A 199 9.76 9.12 -9.65
CA THR A 199 9.85 10.30 -10.51
C THR A 199 8.76 11.28 -10.09
N ILE A 200 9.11 12.55 -9.93
CA ILE A 200 8.16 13.63 -9.66
C ILE A 200 8.23 14.60 -10.82
N GLU A 201 7.10 14.83 -11.46
CA GLU A 201 6.94 15.76 -12.56
C GLU A 201 6.15 16.98 -12.09
N ARG A 202 6.59 18.16 -12.51
CA ARG A 202 5.91 19.45 -12.30
C ARG A 202 5.61 20.10 -13.63
N ASP A 203 4.35 20.41 -13.87
CA ASP A 203 3.88 20.99 -15.14
C ASP A 203 4.27 20.17 -16.39
N GLY A 204 4.39 18.85 -16.23
CA GLY A 204 4.81 17.91 -17.30
C GLY A 204 6.31 17.76 -17.47
N GLU A 205 7.13 18.50 -16.73
CA GLU A 205 8.59 18.43 -16.79
C GLU A 205 9.18 17.66 -15.60
N PRO A 206 10.31 16.97 -15.77
CA PRO A 206 10.99 16.28 -14.68
C PRO A 206 11.42 17.25 -13.58
N GLY A 207 10.87 17.10 -12.37
CA GLY A 207 11.24 17.89 -11.20
C GLY A 207 12.26 17.20 -10.30
N TRP A 208 12.09 15.90 -10.06
CA TRP A 208 13.00 15.11 -9.23
C TRP A 208 12.91 13.63 -9.59
N ARG A 209 14.04 12.91 -9.40
CA ARG A 209 14.11 11.46 -9.52
C ARG A 209 15.04 10.88 -8.47
N GLY A 210 14.68 9.75 -7.87
CA GLY A 210 15.51 9.01 -6.94
C GLY A 210 15.20 7.52 -6.96
N GLU A 211 16.15 6.73 -6.49
CA GLU A 211 15.99 5.28 -6.35
C GLU A 211 15.59 4.95 -4.91
N PHE A 212 14.91 3.81 -4.71
CA PHE A 212 14.59 3.29 -3.40
C PHE A 212 14.84 1.79 -3.31
N THR A 213 15.06 1.33 -2.08
CA THR A 213 15.14 -0.09 -1.72
C THR A 213 14.33 -0.33 -0.46
N THR A 214 13.37 -1.25 -0.50
CA THR A 214 12.56 -1.64 0.63
C THR A 214 12.37 -3.16 0.68
N GLY A 215 11.46 -3.66 1.50
CA GLY A 215 11.24 -5.07 1.74
C GLY A 215 11.76 -5.53 3.10
N THR A 216 11.46 -6.77 3.49
CA THR A 216 11.69 -7.24 4.87
C THR A 216 13.17 -7.28 5.26
N LYS A 217 14.09 -7.44 4.30
CA LYS A 217 15.55 -7.38 4.53
C LYS A 217 16.04 -5.97 4.90
N ALA A 218 15.33 -4.94 4.48
CA ALA A 218 15.70 -3.55 4.76
C ALA A 218 15.24 -3.09 6.16
N LEU A 219 14.35 -3.85 6.81
CA LEU A 219 13.82 -3.52 8.13
C LEU A 219 14.86 -3.75 9.22
N HIS A 220 14.88 -2.85 10.19
CA HIS A 220 15.61 -2.97 11.45
C HIS A 220 14.86 -3.88 12.44
N TYR A 221 13.54 -3.81 12.43
CA TYR A 221 12.69 -4.58 13.34
C TYR A 221 12.31 -5.93 12.74
N GLY A 222 12.23 -6.97 13.59
CA GLY A 222 11.68 -8.25 13.17
C GLY A 222 10.19 -8.13 12.82
N LEU A 223 9.80 -8.53 11.61
CA LEU A 223 8.43 -8.35 11.12
C LEU A 223 7.40 -9.02 12.04
N ASP A 224 7.66 -10.26 12.43
CA ASP A 224 6.74 -11.00 13.34
C ASP A 224 6.57 -10.30 14.69
N ALA A 225 7.64 -9.70 15.22
CA ALA A 225 7.59 -8.99 16.50
C ALA A 225 6.71 -7.73 16.39
N ILE A 226 6.89 -6.92 15.34
CA ILE A 226 6.09 -5.70 15.17
C ILE A 226 4.63 -6.01 14.84
N MET A 227 4.34 -7.08 14.10
CA MET A 227 2.97 -7.49 13.82
C MET A 227 2.28 -8.06 15.07
N SER A 228 2.98 -8.88 15.86
CA SER A 228 2.46 -9.41 17.12
C SER A 228 2.13 -8.31 18.12
N GLU A 229 3.00 -7.31 18.21
CA GLU A 229 2.74 -6.13 19.05
C GLU A 229 1.54 -5.34 18.55
N LEU A 230 1.48 -5.02 17.25
CA LEU A 230 0.36 -4.28 16.66
C LEU A 230 -0.98 -4.97 16.95
N PHE A 231 -1.05 -6.27 16.73
CA PHE A 231 -2.28 -7.02 16.87
C PHE A 231 -2.55 -7.55 18.29
N SER A 232 -1.74 -7.16 19.28
CA SER A 232 -2.05 -7.38 20.69
C SER A 232 -3.16 -6.46 21.22
N TYR A 233 -3.50 -5.41 20.47
CA TYR A 233 -4.53 -4.45 20.85
C TYR A 233 -5.90 -4.90 20.33
N ASP A 234 -6.78 -5.36 21.23
CA ASP A 234 -8.13 -5.84 20.89
C ASP A 234 -8.95 -4.85 20.05
N ALA A 235 -8.74 -3.55 20.25
CA ALA A 235 -9.41 -2.50 19.48
C ALA A 235 -9.15 -2.58 17.97
N LEU A 236 -8.04 -3.21 17.57
CA LEU A 236 -7.68 -3.42 16.16
C LEU A 236 -8.26 -4.74 15.61
N SER A 237 -8.52 -5.72 16.48
CA SER A 237 -8.88 -7.10 16.11
C SER A 237 -10.40 -7.31 15.98
N VAL A 238 -11.09 -6.41 15.28
CA VAL A 238 -12.54 -6.52 15.04
C VAL A 238 -12.80 -7.48 13.87
N PRO A 239 -13.65 -8.52 14.04
CA PRO A 239 -13.96 -9.47 12.97
C PRO A 239 -14.39 -8.80 11.66
N GLY A 240 -13.87 -9.29 10.53
CA GLY A 240 -14.11 -8.77 9.19
C GLY A 240 -13.32 -7.50 8.84
N ARG A 241 -12.53 -6.93 9.76
CA ARG A 241 -11.71 -5.75 9.47
C ARG A 241 -10.53 -6.11 8.59
N VAL A 242 -10.31 -5.29 7.57
CA VAL A 242 -9.14 -5.36 6.69
C VAL A 242 -8.12 -4.34 7.18
N HIS A 243 -6.86 -4.75 7.27
CA HIS A 243 -5.75 -3.87 7.62
C HIS A 243 -4.77 -3.74 6.47
N TYR A 244 -4.48 -2.50 6.08
CA TYR A 244 -3.39 -2.18 5.17
C TYR A 244 -2.26 -1.59 6.02
N VAL A 245 -1.17 -2.36 6.17
CA VAL A 245 -0.05 -2.01 7.04
C VAL A 245 1.15 -1.63 6.20
N TYR A 246 1.43 -0.35 6.12
CA TYR A 246 2.59 0.22 5.44
C TYR A 246 3.85 0.00 6.28
N LEU A 247 4.88 -0.59 5.68
CA LEU A 247 6.08 -1.02 6.41
C LEU A 247 7.17 0.06 6.56
N GLY A 248 6.95 1.24 6.00
CA GLY A 248 7.93 2.32 5.95
C GLY A 248 8.79 2.29 4.69
N ALA A 249 9.45 3.42 4.43
CA ALA A 249 10.33 3.63 3.28
C ALA A 249 11.77 3.93 3.74
N ASP A 250 12.74 3.65 2.88
CA ASP A 250 14.16 3.96 3.12
C ASP A 250 14.48 5.44 2.84
N ARG A 251 13.94 5.99 1.76
CA ARG A 251 14.26 7.31 1.23
C ARG A 251 13.03 7.97 0.62
N SER A 252 13.07 9.29 0.49
CA SER A 252 12.08 10.09 -0.22
C SER A 252 12.70 11.39 -0.75
N SER A 253 12.02 12.07 -1.67
CA SER A 253 12.45 13.32 -2.30
C SER A 253 12.76 14.43 -1.29
N PHE A 254 12.08 14.41 -0.14
CA PHE A 254 12.30 15.36 0.94
C PHE A 254 13.74 15.35 1.46
N HIS A 255 14.40 14.18 1.52
CA HIS A 255 15.79 14.06 1.98
C HIS A 255 16.80 14.73 1.04
N ASP A 256 16.45 14.83 -0.25
CA ASP A 256 17.25 15.54 -1.26
C ASP A 256 16.85 17.03 -1.38
N GLY A 257 16.02 17.52 -0.49
CA GLY A 257 15.60 18.92 -0.46
C GLY A 257 14.43 19.26 -1.39
N PHE A 258 13.90 18.31 -2.16
CA PHE A 258 12.73 18.53 -3.00
C PHE A 258 11.47 18.75 -2.14
N ARG A 259 10.53 19.51 -2.66
CA ARG A 259 9.24 19.81 -2.01
C ARG A 259 8.13 19.57 -3.01
N ILE A 260 7.30 18.58 -2.71
CA ILE A 260 6.09 18.31 -3.49
C ILE A 260 5.15 19.50 -3.38
N ALA A 261 4.62 19.94 -4.52
CA ALA A 261 3.67 21.03 -4.64
C ALA A 261 2.32 20.52 -5.18
N ASP A 262 1.33 21.41 -5.19
CA ASP A 262 0.04 21.12 -5.83
C ASP A 262 0.23 20.79 -7.31
N ARG A 263 -0.50 19.76 -7.75
CA ARG A 263 -0.47 19.20 -9.12
C ARG A 263 0.82 18.51 -9.55
N ASP A 264 1.81 18.36 -8.66
CA ASP A 264 2.93 17.46 -8.96
C ASP A 264 2.41 16.03 -9.19
N ARG A 265 2.92 15.39 -10.23
CA ARG A 265 2.67 13.98 -10.50
C ARG A 265 3.78 13.15 -9.89
N VAL A 266 3.41 12.30 -8.95
CA VAL A 266 4.34 11.37 -8.27
C VAL A 266 4.14 9.98 -8.87
N THR A 267 5.20 9.42 -9.43
CA THR A 267 5.22 8.06 -9.99
C THR A 267 6.25 7.23 -9.23
N LEU A 268 5.77 6.15 -8.62
CA LEU A 268 6.58 5.12 -7.97
C LEU A 268 6.59 3.89 -8.88
N ASP A 269 7.77 3.52 -9.35
CA ASP A 269 7.97 2.32 -10.16
C ASP A 269 8.72 1.26 -9.34
N PHE A 270 8.00 0.25 -8.89
CA PHE A 270 8.54 -0.93 -8.19
C PHE A 270 9.07 -1.92 -9.23
N THR A 271 10.20 -1.57 -9.85
CA THR A 271 10.75 -2.26 -11.04
C THR A 271 10.99 -3.75 -10.81
N SER A 272 11.40 -4.15 -9.61
CA SER A 272 11.60 -5.57 -9.25
C SER A 272 10.31 -6.40 -9.30
N HIS A 273 9.13 -5.76 -9.27
CA HIS A 273 7.83 -6.44 -9.23
C HIS A 273 6.90 -6.04 -10.38
N GLY A 274 7.35 -5.17 -11.29
CA GLY A 274 6.57 -4.74 -12.44
C GLY A 274 5.30 -3.96 -12.06
N VAL A 275 5.34 -3.18 -10.97
CA VAL A 275 4.20 -2.39 -10.46
C VAL A 275 4.53 -0.92 -10.52
N THR A 276 3.63 -0.13 -11.12
CA THR A 276 3.76 1.33 -11.19
C THR A 276 2.53 1.98 -10.57
N LEU A 277 2.76 2.94 -9.68
CA LEU A 277 1.76 3.81 -9.08
C LEU A 277 2.02 5.24 -9.54
N SER A 278 1.07 5.88 -10.20
CA SER A 278 1.19 7.27 -10.63
C SER A 278 -0.05 8.05 -10.18
N ASN A 279 0.16 9.08 -9.38
CA ASN A 279 -0.91 9.89 -8.81
C ASN A 279 -0.56 11.38 -8.87
N THR A 280 -1.56 12.24 -8.99
CA THR A 280 -1.40 13.69 -8.88
C THR A 280 -1.66 14.12 -7.45
N VAL A 281 -0.75 14.88 -6.86
CA VAL A 281 -0.92 15.43 -5.50
C VAL A 281 -1.83 16.65 -5.56
N ARG A 282 -2.79 16.73 -4.63
CA ARG A 282 -3.65 17.89 -4.42
C ARG A 282 -3.43 18.44 -3.02
N CYS A 283 -2.88 19.64 -2.99
CA CYS A 283 -2.78 20.42 -1.77
C CYS A 283 -3.96 21.40 -1.79
N GLU A 284 -5.02 21.12 -1.04
CA GLU A 284 -6.10 22.10 -0.90
C GLU A 284 -5.50 23.35 -0.29
N GLY A 285 -5.53 24.45 -1.06
CA GLY A 285 -5.05 25.75 -0.61
C GLY A 285 -5.90 26.29 0.55
N PRO A 286 -5.41 27.34 1.24
CA PRO A 286 -6.15 27.98 2.32
C PRO A 286 -7.47 28.58 1.84
#